data_5d832f97447382f74db8a1c6b750b68e
#
_entry.id   5d832f97447382f74db8a1c6b750b68e
#
_cell.length_a   1.000
_cell.length_b   1.000
_cell.length_c   1.000
_cell.angle_alpha   90.00
_cell.angle_beta   90.00
_cell.angle_gamma   90.00
#
_symmetry.space_group_name_H-M   'P 1'
#
loop_
_entity.id
_entity.type
_entity.pdbx_description
1 polymer ?
#
loop_
_entity_poly.entity_id
_entity_poly.type
_entity_poly.pdbx_seq_one_letter_code
_entity_poly.pdbx_strand_id
1 'polypeptide(L)'
;MAGHSKWSQIKRTKAVVDAKRGAVFTRLGREIMVAARAGADPAGNFQLRTAISKARAAGVPASNIERAMAKGSGQAGDGAQLEEVRYEGYGPGGMAVLVEALTDNRNRTAADLRLAFSKNGGNLGENGCVAYLFEHRSEVILNAGPNDEERLLESLLELEADGYELLDESVMVHGPFEALESLQDGLRRADWNVREWGHHWSAQTSVSVNDPDTARSCLKLLDALDGLDDVRSVSANLDLADGLELD
;
A
#
# COMPACT_ATOMS: atom_id res chain seq x y z
N MET A 1 -13.20 -13.03 -9.25
CA MET A 1 -12.89 -12.16 -8.10
C MET A 1 -12.12 -10.98 -8.63
N ALA A 2 -12.48 -9.77 -8.25
CA ALA A 2 -11.76 -8.58 -8.71
C ALA A 2 -10.34 -8.66 -8.12
N GLY A 3 -9.38 -8.99 -8.96
CA GLY A 3 -7.98 -9.05 -8.59
C GLY A 3 -7.52 -7.68 -8.10
N HIS A 4 -6.47 -7.67 -7.30
CA HIS A 4 -5.73 -6.45 -7.01
C HIS A 4 -5.53 -5.69 -8.29
N SER A 5 -5.83 -4.39 -8.25
CA SER A 5 -5.80 -3.59 -9.47
C SER A 5 -4.48 -3.84 -10.18
N LYS A 6 -4.52 -4.09 -11.46
CA LYS A 6 -3.35 -4.29 -12.34
C LYS A 6 -2.29 -3.20 -12.13
N TRP A 7 -2.72 -2.04 -11.61
CA TRP A 7 -1.83 -0.96 -11.19
C TRP A 7 -0.92 -1.33 -10.02
N SER A 8 -1.41 -2.03 -8.98
CA SER A 8 -0.56 -2.51 -7.87
C SER A 8 0.52 -3.47 -8.39
N GLN A 9 0.17 -4.29 -9.36
CA GLN A 9 1.12 -5.21 -10.02
C GLN A 9 2.13 -4.41 -10.87
N ILE A 10 1.66 -3.45 -11.70
CA ILE A 10 2.49 -2.56 -12.52
C ILE A 10 3.42 -1.73 -11.62
N LYS A 11 2.91 -1.18 -10.51
CA LYS A 11 3.70 -0.41 -9.54
C LYS A 11 4.83 -1.25 -8.96
N ARG A 12 4.58 -2.51 -8.62
CA ARG A 12 5.59 -3.43 -8.09
C ARG A 12 6.70 -3.72 -9.13
N THR A 13 6.34 -3.81 -10.40
CA THR A 13 7.30 -4.03 -11.51
C THR A 13 8.09 -2.76 -11.82
N LYS A 14 7.48 -1.56 -11.71
CA LYS A 14 8.12 -0.25 -11.93
C LYS A 14 8.91 0.28 -10.73
N ALA A 15 8.94 -0.39 -9.58
CA ALA A 15 9.58 0.09 -8.35
C ALA A 15 11.11 0.27 -8.42
N VAL A 16 11.67 0.25 -9.62
CA VAL A 16 13.10 0.43 -9.87
C VAL A 16 13.31 1.66 -10.75
N VAL A 17 13.19 2.86 -10.19
CA VAL A 17 13.86 4.04 -10.75
C VAL A 17 14.32 4.97 -9.62
N ASP A 18 15.62 5.22 -9.59
CA ASP A 18 16.39 5.98 -8.57
C ASP A 18 15.95 7.42 -8.27
N ALA A 19 15.04 8.00 -9.04
CA ALA A 19 14.63 9.40 -8.90
C ALA A 19 13.71 9.71 -7.70
N LYS A 20 13.17 8.67 -7.02
CA LYS A 20 12.21 8.83 -5.90
C LYS A 20 12.73 8.36 -4.54
N ARG A 21 14.02 8.06 -4.41
CA ARG A 21 14.60 7.50 -3.17
C ARG A 21 14.34 8.36 -1.93
N GLY A 22 14.47 9.70 -2.07
CA GLY A 22 14.21 10.64 -0.99
C GLY A 22 12.76 10.61 -0.50
N ALA A 23 11.80 10.60 -1.41
CA ALA A 23 10.37 10.53 -1.10
C ALA A 23 10.01 9.20 -0.41
N VAL A 24 10.57 8.08 -0.88
CA VAL A 24 10.39 6.75 -0.26
C VAL A 24 10.94 6.75 1.17
N PHE A 25 12.13 7.29 1.39
CA PHE A 25 12.73 7.37 2.73
C PHE A 25 11.93 8.25 3.68
N THR A 26 11.40 9.37 3.19
CA THR A 26 10.54 10.27 3.97
C THR A 26 9.25 9.56 4.38
N ARG A 27 8.60 8.85 3.46
CA ARG A 27 7.37 8.09 3.71
C ARG A 27 7.59 6.98 4.75
N LEU A 28 8.62 6.15 4.56
CA LEU A 28 8.97 5.07 5.50
C LEU A 28 9.38 5.61 6.87
N GLY A 29 10.06 6.75 6.93
CA GLY A 29 10.36 7.44 8.19
C GLY A 29 9.11 7.89 8.93
N ARG A 30 8.08 8.39 8.23
CA ARG A 30 6.79 8.75 8.82
C ARG A 30 6.02 7.52 9.33
N GLU A 31 6.03 6.42 8.58
CA GLU A 31 5.44 5.15 9.04
C GLU A 31 6.07 4.67 10.36
N ILE A 32 7.40 4.72 10.46
CA ILE A 32 8.12 4.38 11.69
C ILE A 32 7.73 5.32 12.84
N MET A 33 7.66 6.64 12.59
CA MET A 33 7.25 7.60 13.64
C MET A 33 5.85 7.32 14.17
N VAL A 34 4.90 7.02 13.29
CA VAL A 34 3.51 6.70 13.71
C VAL A 34 3.46 5.39 14.48
N ALA A 35 4.11 4.34 13.98
CA ALA A 35 4.16 3.04 14.65
C ALA A 35 4.84 3.11 16.05
N ALA A 36 5.89 3.92 16.18
CA ALA A 36 6.62 4.07 17.45
C ALA A 36 5.81 4.77 18.57
N ARG A 37 4.70 5.44 18.25
CA ARG A 37 3.80 6.04 19.26
C ARG A 37 3.14 5.00 20.17
N ALA A 38 2.81 3.84 19.61
CA ALA A 38 2.22 2.75 20.37
C ALA A 38 3.23 1.99 21.25
N GLY A 39 4.53 2.24 21.06
CA GLY A 39 5.62 1.64 21.81
C GLY A 39 6.92 1.67 21.01
N ALA A 40 8.01 2.07 21.65
CA ALA A 40 9.32 2.23 21.00
C ALA A 40 10.11 0.90 20.88
N ASP A 41 9.65 -0.17 21.54
CA ASP A 41 10.30 -1.48 21.47
C ASP A 41 9.71 -2.31 20.31
N PRO A 42 10.50 -2.62 19.28
CA PRO A 42 10.04 -3.45 18.17
C PRO A 42 9.65 -4.88 18.59
N ALA A 43 10.18 -5.39 19.71
CA ALA A 43 9.84 -6.73 20.18
C ALA A 43 8.36 -6.82 20.63
N GLY A 44 7.85 -5.75 21.23
CA GLY A 44 6.47 -5.65 21.70
C GLY A 44 5.53 -4.91 20.72
N ASN A 45 6.03 -4.43 19.58
CA ASN A 45 5.24 -3.63 18.64
C ASN A 45 5.39 -4.15 17.21
N PHE A 46 4.42 -4.97 16.78
CA PHE A 46 4.43 -5.58 15.45
C PHE A 46 4.41 -4.54 14.33
N GLN A 47 3.62 -3.47 14.46
CA GLN A 47 3.55 -2.41 13.44
C GLN A 47 4.89 -1.71 13.28
N LEU A 48 5.59 -1.42 14.39
CA LEU A 48 6.93 -0.83 14.36
C LEU A 48 7.95 -1.80 13.74
N ARG A 49 7.89 -3.09 14.10
CA ARG A 49 8.73 -4.13 13.52
C ARG A 49 8.55 -4.23 12.00
N THR A 50 7.29 -4.17 11.55
CA THR A 50 6.95 -4.17 10.12
C THR A 50 7.48 -2.93 9.40
N ALA A 51 7.27 -1.73 9.96
CA ALA A 51 7.75 -0.48 9.37
C ALA A 51 9.29 -0.45 9.27
N ILE A 52 9.99 -0.92 10.31
CA ILE A 52 11.46 -1.04 10.31
C ILE A 52 11.93 -2.03 9.23
N SER A 53 11.26 -3.17 9.10
CA SER A 53 11.61 -4.18 8.09
C SER A 53 11.48 -3.62 6.68
N LYS A 54 10.38 -2.94 6.37
CA LYS A 54 10.16 -2.24 5.09
C LYS A 54 11.24 -1.19 4.82
N ALA A 55 11.57 -0.37 5.83
CA ALA A 55 12.59 0.65 5.69
C ALA A 55 13.98 0.07 5.41
N ARG A 56 14.35 -1.01 6.10
CA ARG A 56 15.61 -1.73 5.85
C ARG A 56 15.66 -2.33 4.45
N ALA A 57 14.59 -2.97 4.01
CA ALA A 57 14.47 -3.53 2.65
C ALA A 57 14.60 -2.47 1.56
N ALA A 58 14.08 -1.24 1.82
CA ALA A 58 14.23 -0.09 0.93
C ALA A 58 15.61 0.61 1.02
N GLY A 59 16.51 0.15 1.90
CA GLY A 59 17.84 0.72 2.06
C GLY A 59 17.90 2.01 2.87
N VAL A 60 16.91 2.27 3.74
CA VAL A 60 16.93 3.42 4.65
C VAL A 60 18.08 3.25 5.65
N PRO A 61 18.97 4.25 5.83
CA PRO A 61 20.06 4.16 6.78
C PRO A 61 19.58 3.93 8.22
N ALA A 62 20.28 3.08 8.99
CA ALA A 62 19.92 2.76 10.36
C ALA A 62 19.76 4.01 11.26
N SER A 63 20.62 5.01 11.08
CA SER A 63 20.53 6.27 11.83
C SER A 63 19.25 7.06 11.55
N ASN A 64 18.65 6.92 10.35
CA ASN A 64 17.37 7.55 10.02
C ASN A 64 16.22 6.79 10.66
N ILE A 65 16.30 5.46 10.70
CA ILE A 65 15.32 4.58 11.39
C ILE A 65 15.30 4.92 12.87
N GLU A 66 16.46 4.95 13.54
CA GLU A 66 16.58 5.29 14.97
C GLU A 66 16.05 6.69 15.27
N ARG A 67 16.36 7.68 14.42
CA ARG A 67 15.84 9.05 14.55
C ARG A 67 14.32 9.10 14.41
N ALA A 68 13.75 8.35 13.48
CA ALA A 68 12.30 8.26 13.29
C ALA A 68 11.62 7.60 14.51
N MET A 69 12.21 6.53 15.05
CA MET A 69 11.73 5.88 16.28
C MET A 69 11.75 6.85 17.49
N ALA A 70 12.87 7.55 17.69
CA ALA A 70 13.02 8.52 18.78
C ALA A 70 12.01 9.69 18.67
N LYS A 71 11.74 10.18 17.44
CA LYS A 71 10.71 11.18 17.21
C LYS A 71 9.31 10.64 17.51
N GLY A 72 9.01 9.44 17.04
CA GLY A 72 7.69 8.82 17.23
C GLY A 72 7.38 8.53 18.72
N SER A 73 8.37 8.08 19.48
CA SER A 73 8.24 7.79 20.91
C SER A 73 8.26 9.02 21.84
N GLY A 74 8.41 10.23 21.28
CA GLY A 74 8.47 11.47 22.07
C GLY A 74 9.84 11.74 22.71
N GLN A 75 10.84 10.90 22.51
CA GLN A 75 12.17 11.08 23.10
C GLN A 75 12.98 12.24 22.47
N ALA A 76 12.60 12.69 21.28
CA ALA A 76 13.30 13.73 20.54
C ALA A 76 12.70 15.14 20.66
N GLY A 77 11.80 15.38 21.64
CA GLY A 77 11.10 16.66 21.83
C GLY A 77 9.92 16.83 20.86
N ASP A 78 9.37 18.06 20.78
CA ASP A 78 8.17 18.38 19.99
C ASP A 78 8.33 18.02 18.49
N GLY A 79 8.05 16.77 18.17
CA GLY A 79 7.95 16.32 16.78
C GLY A 79 6.60 16.73 16.20
N ALA A 80 6.59 17.14 14.92
CA ALA A 80 5.36 17.40 14.17
C ALA A 80 4.37 16.23 14.38
N GLN A 81 3.16 16.56 14.83
CA GLN A 81 2.14 15.57 15.14
C GLN A 81 1.54 15.07 13.83
N LEU A 82 2.10 13.98 13.28
CA LEU A 82 1.57 13.38 12.07
C LEU A 82 0.17 12.79 12.33
N GLU A 83 -0.77 13.07 11.47
CA GLU A 83 -2.11 12.49 11.50
C GLU A 83 -2.28 11.53 10.32
N GLU A 84 -2.97 10.42 10.57
CA GLU A 84 -3.44 9.53 9.51
C GLU A 84 -4.77 10.09 8.98
N VAL A 85 -4.83 10.38 7.70
CA VAL A 85 -6.02 10.93 7.05
C VAL A 85 -6.30 10.15 5.78
N ARG A 86 -7.57 9.80 5.56
CA ARG A 86 -8.04 9.23 4.30
C ARG A 86 -8.67 10.32 3.44
N TYR A 87 -8.41 10.22 2.15
CA TYR A 87 -9.03 11.03 1.12
C TYR A 87 -9.62 10.12 0.06
N GLU A 88 -10.70 10.57 -0.52
CA GLU A 88 -11.52 9.80 -1.45
C GLU A 88 -11.78 10.61 -2.71
N GLY A 89 -11.88 9.94 -3.84
CA GLY A 89 -12.16 10.63 -5.09
C GLY A 89 -12.44 9.68 -6.24
N TYR A 90 -12.72 10.29 -7.38
CA TYR A 90 -12.95 9.59 -8.63
C TYR A 90 -11.93 10.00 -9.67
N GLY A 91 -11.41 9.02 -10.40
CA GLY A 91 -10.54 9.18 -11.55
C GLY A 91 -11.29 9.07 -12.88
N PRO A 92 -10.54 9.15 -13.99
CA PRO A 92 -11.09 8.92 -15.32
C PRO A 92 -11.82 7.57 -15.40
N GLY A 93 -12.83 7.48 -16.26
CA GLY A 93 -13.64 6.26 -16.41
C GLY A 93 -14.51 5.90 -15.21
N GLY A 94 -14.63 6.75 -14.21
CA GLY A 94 -15.38 6.46 -12.98
C GLY A 94 -14.63 5.62 -11.96
N MET A 95 -13.31 5.47 -12.13
CA MET A 95 -12.44 4.76 -11.20
C MET A 95 -12.54 5.37 -9.80
N ALA A 96 -12.89 4.58 -8.81
CA ALA A 96 -12.84 4.98 -7.40
C ALA A 96 -11.40 4.94 -6.88
N VAL A 97 -11.00 5.96 -6.13
CA VAL A 97 -9.65 6.08 -5.59
C VAL A 97 -9.71 6.41 -4.10
N LEU A 98 -9.04 5.60 -3.29
CA LEU A 98 -8.84 5.81 -1.87
C LEU A 98 -7.36 6.11 -1.60
N VAL A 99 -7.09 7.22 -0.90
CA VAL A 99 -5.73 7.66 -0.59
C VAL A 99 -5.56 7.73 0.92
N GLU A 100 -4.55 7.03 1.44
CA GLU A 100 -4.11 7.20 2.82
C GLU A 100 -2.92 8.15 2.87
N ALA A 101 -2.96 9.10 3.77
CA ALA A 101 -1.89 10.08 3.96
C ALA A 101 -1.44 10.14 5.42
N LEU A 102 -0.14 10.40 5.61
CA LEU A 102 0.48 10.74 6.90
C LEU A 102 0.96 12.18 6.82
N THR A 103 0.26 13.09 7.47
CA THR A 103 0.51 14.51 7.32
C THR A 103 0.53 15.26 8.65
N ASP A 104 1.34 16.30 8.71
CA ASP A 104 1.33 17.34 9.74
C ASP A 104 0.48 18.56 9.35
N ASN A 105 -0.06 18.57 8.11
CA ASN A 105 -0.87 19.67 7.59
C ASN A 105 -1.93 19.18 6.60
N ARG A 106 -3.14 18.90 7.09
CA ARG A 106 -4.28 18.43 6.29
C ARG A 106 -4.64 19.36 5.14
N ASN A 107 -4.52 20.68 5.32
CA ASN A 107 -4.88 21.66 4.30
C ASN A 107 -3.91 21.62 3.11
N ARG A 108 -2.61 21.50 3.38
CA ARG A 108 -1.59 21.33 2.35
C ARG A 108 -1.87 20.04 1.57
N THR A 109 -1.99 18.91 2.27
CA THR A 109 -2.23 17.61 1.64
C THR A 109 -3.51 17.60 0.80
N ALA A 110 -4.62 18.17 1.31
CA ALA A 110 -5.85 18.27 0.55
C ALA A 110 -5.72 19.15 -0.71
N ALA A 111 -4.93 20.22 -0.65
CA ALA A 111 -4.66 21.09 -1.80
C ALA A 111 -3.83 20.35 -2.87
N ASP A 112 -2.78 19.63 -2.45
CA ASP A 112 -1.91 18.86 -3.34
C ASP A 112 -2.69 17.72 -4.01
N LEU A 113 -3.50 16.99 -3.25
CA LEU A 113 -4.38 15.93 -3.77
C LEU A 113 -5.39 16.50 -4.77
N ARG A 114 -6.08 17.61 -4.43
CA ARG A 114 -7.05 18.25 -5.34
C ARG A 114 -6.40 18.64 -6.65
N LEU A 115 -5.18 19.18 -6.59
CA LEU A 115 -4.42 19.53 -7.77
C LEU A 115 -4.04 18.29 -8.59
N ALA A 116 -3.58 17.21 -7.95
CA ALA A 116 -3.23 15.97 -8.62
C ALA A 116 -4.45 15.35 -9.32
N PHE A 117 -5.59 15.26 -8.64
CA PHE A 117 -6.83 14.78 -9.22
C PHE A 117 -7.25 15.63 -10.43
N SER A 118 -7.36 16.95 -10.27
CA SER A 118 -7.88 17.85 -11.31
C SER A 118 -6.99 17.89 -12.55
N LYS A 119 -5.66 17.84 -12.40
CA LYS A 119 -4.72 17.82 -13.52
C LYS A 119 -4.76 16.51 -14.33
N ASN A 120 -5.24 15.44 -13.73
CA ASN A 120 -5.25 14.11 -14.36
C ASN A 120 -6.68 13.61 -14.62
N GLY A 121 -7.65 14.52 -14.79
CA GLY A 121 -9.02 14.19 -15.22
C GLY A 121 -9.89 13.56 -14.14
N GLY A 122 -9.49 13.66 -12.87
CA GLY A 122 -10.25 13.18 -11.72
C GLY A 122 -10.79 14.30 -10.85
N ASN A 123 -11.44 13.92 -9.77
CA ASN A 123 -12.01 14.84 -8.79
C ASN A 123 -11.85 14.29 -7.36
N LEU A 124 -11.31 15.10 -6.46
CA LEU A 124 -11.31 14.81 -5.03
C LEU A 124 -12.74 14.97 -4.50
N GLY A 125 -13.27 13.91 -3.89
CA GLY A 125 -14.62 13.83 -3.34
C GLY A 125 -14.70 14.16 -1.86
N GLU A 126 -15.90 13.96 -1.31
CA GLU A 126 -16.13 14.04 0.13
C GLU A 126 -15.86 12.69 0.81
N ASN A 127 -15.60 12.70 2.12
CA ASN A 127 -15.41 11.49 2.89
C ASN A 127 -16.64 10.57 2.81
N GLY A 128 -16.41 9.28 2.55
CA GLY A 128 -17.44 8.27 2.41
C GLY A 128 -17.96 8.11 0.98
N CYS A 129 -17.45 8.86 0.00
CA CYS A 129 -17.95 8.76 -1.37
C CYS A 129 -17.49 7.48 -2.10
N VAL A 130 -16.37 6.87 -1.71
CA VAL A 130 -15.86 5.62 -2.29
C VAL A 130 -15.41 4.57 -1.28
N ALA A 131 -15.20 4.91 0.00
CA ALA A 131 -14.66 4.02 1.01
C ALA A 131 -15.45 2.70 1.14
N TYR A 132 -16.76 2.74 0.94
CA TYR A 132 -17.65 1.57 0.97
C TYR A 132 -17.40 0.56 -0.15
N LEU A 133 -16.65 0.93 -1.18
CA LEU A 133 -16.23 0.03 -2.26
C LEU A 133 -14.97 -0.75 -1.94
N PHE A 134 -14.34 -0.46 -0.80
CA PHE A 134 -13.08 -1.07 -0.40
C PHE A 134 -13.21 -1.76 0.95
N GLU A 135 -12.48 -2.84 1.11
CA GLU A 135 -12.33 -3.58 2.35
C GLU A 135 -10.87 -3.49 2.82
N HIS A 136 -10.67 -3.23 4.12
CA HIS A 136 -9.32 -3.17 4.69
C HIS A 136 -8.90 -4.57 5.10
N ARG A 137 -7.87 -5.10 4.44
CA ARG A 137 -7.43 -6.49 4.58
C ARG A 137 -5.94 -6.59 4.89
N SER A 138 -5.53 -7.73 5.41
CA SER A 138 -4.13 -8.11 5.45
C SER A 138 -3.69 -8.70 4.10
N GLU A 139 -2.44 -8.47 3.75
CA GLU A 139 -1.81 -8.96 2.52
C GLU A 139 -0.39 -9.43 2.81
N VAL A 140 -0.05 -10.63 2.33
CA VAL A 140 1.30 -11.18 2.41
C VAL A 140 1.71 -11.65 1.01
N ILE A 141 2.86 -11.18 0.53
CA ILE A 141 3.39 -11.54 -0.78
C ILE A 141 4.56 -12.49 -0.61
N LEU A 142 4.47 -13.60 -1.32
CA LEU A 142 5.46 -14.67 -1.32
C LEU A 142 6.24 -14.68 -2.64
N ASN A 143 7.53 -14.95 -2.58
CA ASN A 143 8.28 -15.39 -3.76
C ASN A 143 7.93 -16.87 -4.01
N ALA A 144 6.94 -17.12 -4.83
CA ALA A 144 6.43 -18.45 -5.16
C ALA A 144 5.80 -18.39 -6.56
N GLY A 145 5.80 -19.52 -7.24
CA GLY A 145 5.22 -19.65 -8.58
C GLY A 145 3.99 -20.56 -8.62
N PRO A 146 3.37 -20.72 -9.81
CA PRO A 146 2.21 -21.60 -9.97
C PRO A 146 2.45 -23.05 -9.56
N ASN A 147 3.71 -23.53 -9.62
CA ASN A 147 4.06 -24.88 -9.23
C ASN A 147 4.01 -25.13 -7.71
N ASP A 148 3.92 -24.08 -6.91
CA ASP A 148 3.85 -24.13 -5.47
C ASP A 148 2.41 -24.12 -4.91
N GLU A 149 1.41 -24.09 -5.80
CA GLU A 149 0.00 -23.87 -5.43
C GLU A 149 -0.55 -24.95 -4.50
N GLU A 150 -0.26 -26.23 -4.75
CA GLU A 150 -0.72 -27.34 -3.89
C GLU A 150 -0.17 -27.21 -2.46
N ARG A 151 1.14 -26.97 -2.35
CA ARG A 151 1.82 -26.71 -1.05
C ARG A 151 1.26 -25.46 -0.36
N LEU A 152 0.92 -24.42 -1.13
CA LEU A 152 0.32 -23.21 -0.59
C LEU A 152 -1.05 -23.51 0.02
N LEU A 153 -1.90 -24.19 -0.71
CA LEU A 153 -3.24 -24.57 -0.24
C LEU A 153 -3.18 -25.35 1.08
N GLU A 154 -2.26 -26.33 1.18
CA GLU A 154 -2.04 -27.07 2.44
C GLU A 154 -1.66 -26.12 3.59
N SER A 155 -0.75 -25.17 3.33
CA SER A 155 -0.32 -24.20 4.35
C SER A 155 -1.45 -23.26 4.78
N LEU A 156 -2.33 -22.87 3.85
CA LEU A 156 -3.44 -21.95 4.14
C LEU A 156 -4.59 -22.59 4.92
N LEU A 157 -4.71 -23.92 4.92
CA LEU A 157 -5.73 -24.62 5.70
C LEU A 157 -5.63 -24.39 7.22
N GLU A 158 -4.43 -24.09 7.71
CA GLU A 158 -4.15 -23.85 9.13
C GLU A 158 -4.07 -22.35 9.48
N LEU A 159 -4.26 -21.48 8.49
CA LEU A 159 -4.11 -20.03 8.64
C LEU A 159 -5.44 -19.31 8.37
N GLU A 160 -5.65 -18.16 9.02
CA GLU A 160 -6.80 -17.29 8.79
C GLU A 160 -6.65 -16.52 7.46
N ALA A 161 -6.59 -17.25 6.35
CA ALA A 161 -6.54 -16.67 5.01
C ALA A 161 -7.93 -16.75 4.36
N ASP A 162 -8.35 -15.66 3.70
CA ASP A 162 -9.57 -15.62 2.90
C ASP A 162 -9.34 -16.16 1.48
N GLY A 163 -8.08 -16.15 1.02
CA GLY A 163 -7.70 -16.64 -0.29
C GLY A 163 -6.30 -16.17 -0.73
N TYR A 164 -6.00 -16.46 -1.97
CA TYR A 164 -4.73 -16.09 -2.59
C TYR A 164 -4.93 -15.73 -4.07
N GLU A 165 -3.95 -15.04 -4.64
CA GLU A 165 -3.89 -14.70 -6.05
C GLU A 165 -2.50 -15.07 -6.60
N LEU A 166 -2.49 -15.83 -7.70
CA LEU A 166 -1.27 -16.17 -8.41
C LEU A 166 -0.88 -14.99 -9.31
N LEU A 167 0.32 -14.49 -9.15
CA LEU A 167 0.94 -13.48 -9.99
C LEU A 167 2.07 -14.14 -10.78
N ASP A 168 2.63 -13.45 -11.79
CA ASP A 168 3.63 -14.03 -12.69
C ASP A 168 4.81 -14.70 -11.95
N GLU A 169 5.39 -14.03 -10.95
CA GLU A 169 6.55 -14.49 -10.18
C GLU A 169 6.34 -14.43 -8.66
N SER A 170 5.10 -14.34 -8.21
CA SER A 170 4.78 -14.25 -6.79
C SER A 170 3.37 -14.71 -6.52
N VAL A 171 3.09 -15.01 -5.26
CA VAL A 171 1.74 -15.31 -4.78
C VAL A 171 1.38 -14.28 -3.73
N MET A 172 0.18 -13.77 -3.81
CA MET A 172 -0.38 -12.87 -2.83
C MET A 172 -1.44 -13.62 -2.03
N VAL A 173 -1.24 -13.68 -0.72
CA VAL A 173 -2.20 -14.22 0.25
C VAL A 173 -2.88 -13.06 0.95
N HIS A 174 -4.20 -13.12 1.07
CA HIS A 174 -4.98 -12.12 1.77
C HIS A 174 -5.88 -12.75 2.84
N GLY A 175 -6.20 -11.98 3.85
CA GLY A 175 -7.02 -12.38 4.97
C GLY A 175 -7.62 -11.18 5.72
N PRO A 176 -8.35 -11.43 6.82
CA PRO A 176 -8.90 -10.38 7.67
C PRO A 176 -7.83 -9.39 8.14
N PHE A 177 -8.25 -8.16 8.40
CA PHE A 177 -7.32 -7.10 8.84
C PHE A 177 -6.48 -7.53 10.06
N GLU A 178 -7.08 -8.19 11.03
CA GLU A 178 -6.44 -8.62 12.28
C GLU A 178 -5.47 -9.79 12.09
N ALA A 179 -5.57 -10.53 10.98
CA ALA A 179 -4.78 -11.73 10.72
C ALA A 179 -3.36 -11.46 10.19
N LEU A 180 -2.94 -10.21 10.00
CA LEU A 180 -1.66 -9.91 9.33
C LEU A 180 -0.45 -10.57 10.01
N GLU A 181 -0.37 -10.49 11.35
CA GLU A 181 0.77 -11.07 12.10
C GLU A 181 0.74 -12.60 12.05
N SER A 182 -0.43 -13.21 12.26
CA SER A 182 -0.60 -14.67 12.24
C SER A 182 -0.33 -15.24 10.85
N LEU A 183 -0.79 -14.59 9.78
CA LEU A 183 -0.52 -14.98 8.40
C LEU A 183 0.95 -14.91 8.06
N GLN A 184 1.60 -13.78 8.35
CA GLN A 184 3.02 -13.57 8.05
C GLN A 184 3.91 -14.55 8.81
N ASP A 185 3.65 -14.76 10.11
CA ASP A 185 4.42 -15.67 10.93
C ASP A 185 4.11 -17.15 10.61
N GLY A 186 2.86 -17.48 10.28
CA GLY A 186 2.46 -18.81 9.87
C GLY A 186 3.10 -19.22 8.55
N LEU A 187 3.07 -18.37 7.55
CA LEU A 187 3.71 -18.61 6.26
C LEU A 187 5.24 -18.77 6.39
N ARG A 188 5.88 -17.97 7.24
CA ARG A 188 7.33 -18.14 7.52
C ARG A 188 7.64 -19.44 8.21
N ARG A 189 6.82 -19.87 9.17
CA ARG A 189 7.00 -21.18 9.85
C ARG A 189 6.81 -22.36 8.89
N ALA A 190 6.00 -22.19 7.86
CA ALA A 190 5.84 -23.15 6.77
C ALA A 190 6.92 -23.02 5.67
N ASP A 191 8.05 -22.34 5.97
CA ASP A 191 9.19 -22.14 5.08
C ASP A 191 8.86 -21.43 3.76
N TRP A 192 7.86 -20.52 3.78
CA TRP A 192 7.60 -19.64 2.65
C TRP A 192 8.52 -18.43 2.67
N ASN A 193 9.03 -18.05 1.50
CA ASN A 193 9.81 -16.83 1.33
C ASN A 193 8.88 -15.60 1.28
N VAL A 194 8.58 -15.04 2.45
CA VAL A 194 7.76 -13.84 2.59
C VAL A 194 8.56 -12.61 2.16
N ARG A 195 8.14 -11.99 1.04
CA ARG A 195 8.78 -10.80 0.46
C ARG A 195 8.25 -9.50 1.07
N GLU A 196 6.93 -9.37 1.11
CA GLU A 196 6.23 -8.17 1.58
C GLU A 196 5.02 -8.56 2.41
N TRP A 197 4.62 -7.71 3.35
CA TRP A 197 3.36 -7.86 4.11
C TRP A 197 2.87 -6.51 4.59
N GLY A 198 1.57 -6.38 4.78
CA GLY A 198 0.95 -5.14 5.28
C GLY A 198 -0.55 -5.16 5.14
N HIS A 199 -1.16 -4.08 5.61
CA HIS A 199 -2.56 -3.83 5.36
C HIS A 199 -2.76 -3.13 4.03
N HIS A 200 -3.85 -3.45 3.36
CA HIS A 200 -4.22 -2.90 2.07
C HIS A 200 -5.74 -2.70 1.96
N TRP A 201 -6.16 -1.66 1.25
CA TRP A 201 -7.55 -1.45 0.88
C TRP A 201 -7.84 -2.16 -0.45
N SER A 202 -8.53 -3.28 -0.37
CA SER A 202 -8.89 -4.12 -1.50
C SER A 202 -10.25 -3.72 -2.05
N ALA A 203 -10.36 -3.49 -3.36
CA ALA A 203 -11.63 -3.15 -3.98
C ALA A 203 -12.56 -4.36 -4.01
N GLN A 204 -13.81 -4.20 -3.57
CA GLN A 204 -14.84 -5.25 -3.64
C GLN A 204 -15.48 -5.34 -5.02
N THR A 205 -15.45 -4.25 -5.79
CA THR A 205 -15.97 -4.17 -7.16
C THR A 205 -14.95 -3.44 -8.02
N SER A 206 -14.75 -3.90 -9.26
CA SER A 206 -13.85 -3.27 -10.22
C SER A 206 -14.59 -2.45 -11.27
N VAL A 207 -13.90 -1.45 -11.80
CA VAL A 207 -14.30 -0.69 -12.99
C VAL A 207 -13.37 -1.09 -14.13
N SER A 208 -13.91 -1.82 -15.10
CA SER A 208 -13.16 -2.23 -16.29
C SER A 208 -12.97 -1.05 -17.25
N VAL A 209 -11.71 -0.78 -17.59
CA VAL A 209 -11.32 0.23 -18.58
C VAL A 209 -10.70 -0.46 -19.78
N ASN A 210 -11.39 -0.31 -20.95
CA ASN A 210 -11.02 -0.94 -22.21
C ASN A 210 -10.38 0.04 -23.21
N ASP A 211 -10.53 1.35 -22.96
CA ASP A 211 -9.98 2.40 -23.80
C ASP A 211 -8.56 2.75 -23.37
N PRO A 212 -7.54 2.66 -24.27
CA PRO A 212 -6.14 2.93 -23.93
C PRO A 212 -5.88 4.34 -23.40
N ASP A 213 -6.57 5.35 -23.92
CA ASP A 213 -6.36 6.75 -23.48
C ASP A 213 -6.89 6.98 -22.07
N THR A 214 -8.06 6.40 -21.77
CA THR A 214 -8.63 6.40 -20.41
C THR A 214 -7.73 5.63 -19.45
N ALA A 215 -7.23 4.46 -19.84
CA ALA A 215 -6.32 3.65 -19.04
C ALA A 215 -5.03 4.41 -18.70
N ARG A 216 -4.40 5.05 -19.72
CA ARG A 216 -3.22 5.91 -19.51
C ARG A 216 -3.51 7.06 -18.54
N SER A 217 -4.68 7.67 -18.65
CA SER A 217 -5.11 8.76 -17.77
C SER A 217 -5.31 8.28 -16.33
N CYS A 218 -5.91 7.10 -16.14
CA CYS A 218 -6.04 6.46 -14.82
C CYS A 218 -4.66 6.19 -14.18
N LEU A 219 -3.75 5.54 -14.92
CA LEU A 219 -2.41 5.24 -14.43
C LEU A 219 -1.62 6.50 -14.09
N LYS A 220 -1.73 7.54 -14.91
CA LYS A 220 -1.09 8.83 -14.66
C LYS A 220 -1.62 9.52 -13.40
N LEU A 221 -2.92 9.43 -13.14
CA LEU A 221 -3.50 9.92 -11.89
C LEU A 221 -2.93 9.17 -10.69
N LEU A 222 -2.94 7.84 -10.73
CA LEU A 222 -2.45 7.00 -9.63
C LEU A 222 -0.96 7.25 -9.34
N ASP A 223 -0.13 7.38 -10.39
CA ASP A 223 1.29 7.73 -10.26
C ASP A 223 1.49 9.13 -9.66
N ALA A 224 0.66 10.10 -10.05
CA ALA A 224 0.72 11.46 -9.53
C ALA A 224 0.35 11.52 -8.05
N LEU A 225 -0.68 10.78 -7.63
CA LEU A 225 -1.09 10.68 -6.23
C LEU A 225 -0.04 9.97 -5.37
N ASP A 226 0.47 8.84 -5.84
CA ASP A 226 1.52 8.08 -5.13
C ASP A 226 2.85 8.83 -5.02
N GLY A 227 3.09 9.77 -5.92
CA GLY A 227 4.26 10.63 -5.91
C GLY A 227 4.25 11.77 -4.88
N LEU A 228 3.13 12.01 -4.19
CA LEU A 228 3.03 13.06 -3.17
C LEU A 228 3.70 12.62 -1.86
N ASP A 229 4.42 13.53 -1.23
CA ASP A 229 5.24 13.25 -0.03
C ASP A 229 4.41 12.79 1.18
N ASP A 230 3.19 13.29 1.32
CA ASP A 230 2.31 12.97 2.43
C ASP A 230 1.51 11.67 2.19
N VAL A 231 1.49 11.15 0.96
CA VAL A 231 0.73 9.95 0.61
C VAL A 231 1.48 8.68 1.04
N ARG A 232 0.79 7.85 1.82
CA ARG A 232 1.25 6.54 2.29
C ARG A 232 0.90 5.45 1.30
N SER A 233 -0.36 5.40 0.88
CA SER A 233 -0.89 4.41 -0.04
C SER A 233 -1.98 4.98 -0.92
N VAL A 234 -2.11 4.41 -2.11
CA VAL A 234 -3.19 4.68 -3.06
C VAL A 234 -3.82 3.35 -3.44
N SER A 235 -5.12 3.22 -3.24
CA SER A 235 -5.91 2.08 -3.67
C SER A 235 -6.94 2.53 -4.70
N ALA A 236 -7.18 1.70 -5.71
CA ALA A 236 -8.14 1.98 -6.76
C ALA A 236 -8.87 0.72 -7.18
N ASN A 237 -10.09 0.87 -7.64
CA ASN A 237 -10.88 -0.24 -8.19
C ASN A 237 -10.72 -0.40 -9.70
N LEU A 238 -9.57 0.03 -10.24
CA LEU A 238 -9.25 -0.06 -11.66
C LEU A 238 -8.98 -1.51 -12.07
N ASP A 239 -9.68 -1.96 -13.08
CA ASP A 239 -9.40 -3.19 -13.80
C ASP A 239 -9.12 -2.85 -15.27
N LEU A 240 -7.96 -3.27 -15.78
CA LEU A 240 -7.56 -3.02 -17.14
C LEU A 240 -7.82 -4.28 -17.98
N ALA A 241 -8.46 -4.09 -19.12
CA ALA A 241 -8.73 -5.21 -20.03
C ALA A 241 -7.43 -5.93 -20.45
N ASP A 242 -7.52 -7.26 -20.58
CA ASP A 242 -6.41 -8.07 -21.04
C ASP A 242 -6.00 -7.67 -22.46
N GLY A 243 -4.68 -7.58 -22.69
CA GLY A 243 -4.14 -7.22 -24.00
C GLY A 243 -4.17 -5.72 -24.32
N LEU A 244 -4.48 -4.86 -23.36
CA LEU A 244 -4.43 -3.41 -23.56
C LEU A 244 -2.97 -2.95 -23.73
N GLU A 245 -2.60 -2.47 -24.92
CA GLU A 245 -1.29 -1.90 -25.19
C GLU A 245 -1.21 -0.49 -24.58
N LEU A 246 -0.33 -0.34 -23.61
CA LEU A 246 -0.08 0.91 -22.86
C LEU A 246 1.36 1.40 -23.16
N ASP A 247 1.62 1.69 -24.47
CA ASP A 247 2.92 2.25 -24.91
C ASP A 247 3.23 3.63 -24.31
#